data_ce1b11803de3a09b85cf8c7102598b58
#
_entry.id   ce1b11803de3a09b85cf8c7102598b58
#
_cell.length_a   1.000
_cell.length_b   1.000
_cell.length_c   1.000
_cell.angle_alpha   90.00
_cell.angle_beta   90.00
_cell.angle_gamma   90.00
#
_symmetry.space_group_name_H-M   'P 1'
#
loop_
_entity.id
_entity.type
_entity.pdbx_description
1 polymer ?
#
loop_
_entity_poly.entity_id
_entity_poly.type
_entity_poly.pdbx_seq_one_letter_code
_entity_poly.pdbx_strand_id
1 'polypeptide(L)'
;PEGSYCLDRTRKGLAKLFWALLYLFFGFAGGVCFYMQMQEDRSLWELKDWAFTIFAAVLCLGGTALGLIEAYTDLRDAFCPAKSKLAKSIRSQLPYPEEAPPVEELFAMVDKDIRENGQWFDRVAIGKEWVFGDEVTSIARIRGVFLRDEIRTHYSNNRRRTTRILELWIVDDRRQIQVTTLHKPAELKAAVDCLRLLRGSDAAPEDAVCVPDIPGAVAYLAKTEGNILLTTGSKEL
;
A
#
# COMPACT_ATOMS: atom_id res chain seq x y z
N PRO A 1 -5.31 23.84 16.79
CA PRO A 1 -4.25 23.50 15.85
C PRO A 1 -4.70 22.31 15.07
N GLU A 2 -5.21 22.55 13.88
CA GLU A 2 -5.67 21.48 13.01
C GLU A 2 -4.44 20.73 12.52
N GLY A 3 -4.38 19.43 12.78
CA GLY A 3 -3.27 18.57 12.39
C GLY A 3 -3.11 18.50 10.87
N SER A 4 -1.89 18.23 10.41
CA SER A 4 -1.62 17.95 8.99
C SER A 4 -2.03 16.52 8.66
N TYR A 5 -2.91 16.33 7.68
CA TYR A 5 -3.31 15.00 7.20
C TYR A 5 -2.11 14.22 6.67
N CYS A 6 -1.22 14.89 5.95
CA CYS A 6 -0.01 14.30 5.41
C CYS A 6 0.97 13.85 6.51
N LEU A 7 1.18 14.67 7.55
CA LEU A 7 2.02 14.29 8.70
C LEU A 7 1.41 13.15 9.50
N ASP A 8 0.10 13.18 9.74
CA ASP A 8 -0.58 12.10 10.44
C ASP A 8 -0.48 10.78 9.66
N ARG A 9 -0.50 10.86 8.34
CA ARG A 9 -0.31 9.70 7.47
C ARG A 9 1.09 9.10 7.59
N THR A 10 2.14 9.92 7.58
CA THR A 10 3.52 9.43 7.76
C THR A 10 3.73 8.82 9.15
N ARG A 11 3.07 9.36 10.18
CA ARG A 11 3.15 8.85 11.57
C ARG A 11 2.34 7.58 11.81
N LYS A 12 1.34 7.26 10.97
CA LYS A 12 0.61 5.99 11.09
C LYS A 12 1.50 4.76 10.95
N GLY A 13 2.68 4.89 10.33
CA GLY A 13 3.73 3.87 10.34
C GLY A 13 4.16 3.47 11.75
N LEU A 14 4.14 4.40 12.71
CA LEU A 14 4.52 4.09 14.10
C LEU A 14 3.66 2.99 14.74
N ALA A 15 2.39 2.87 14.34
CA ALA A 15 1.55 1.75 14.79
C ALA A 15 2.05 0.38 14.31
N LYS A 16 2.83 0.34 13.23
CA LYS A 16 3.43 -0.88 12.69
C LYS A 16 4.70 -1.29 13.43
N LEU A 17 5.30 -0.39 14.24
CA LEU A 17 6.46 -0.72 15.07
C LEU A 17 6.20 -1.92 16.00
N PHE A 18 4.94 -2.17 16.36
CA PHE A 18 4.58 -3.38 17.10
C PHE A 18 4.98 -4.65 16.34
N TRP A 19 4.78 -4.70 15.03
CA TRP A 19 5.17 -5.83 14.20
C TRP A 19 6.69 -5.95 14.08
N ALA A 20 7.40 -4.83 13.93
CA ALA A 20 8.86 -4.82 13.94
C ALA A 20 9.43 -5.36 15.26
N LEU A 21 8.84 -4.95 16.40
CA LEU A 21 9.21 -5.48 17.71
C LEU A 21 8.92 -6.97 17.83
N LEU A 22 7.81 -7.44 17.28
CA LEU A 22 7.46 -8.86 17.26
C LEU A 22 8.48 -9.68 16.45
N TYR A 23 8.88 -9.20 15.27
CA TYR A 23 9.94 -9.86 14.48
C TYR A 23 11.27 -9.87 15.21
N LEU A 24 11.65 -8.77 15.87
CA LEU A 24 12.87 -8.72 16.69
C LEU A 24 12.80 -9.68 17.87
N PHE A 25 11.63 -9.82 18.50
CA PHE A 25 11.44 -10.81 19.57
C PHE A 25 11.63 -12.24 19.07
N PHE A 26 11.05 -12.60 17.92
CA PHE A 26 11.26 -13.92 17.32
C PHE A 26 12.72 -14.13 16.90
N GLY A 27 13.37 -13.10 16.37
CA GLY A 27 14.80 -13.13 16.06
C GLY A 27 15.64 -13.39 17.31
N PHE A 28 15.34 -12.71 18.42
CA PHE A 28 16.01 -12.91 19.69
C PHE A 28 15.76 -14.32 20.26
N ALA A 29 14.50 -14.77 20.27
CA ALA A 29 14.14 -16.12 20.72
C ALA A 29 14.85 -17.21 19.90
N GLY A 30 14.89 -17.06 18.57
CA GLY A 30 15.65 -17.94 17.68
C GLY A 30 17.14 -17.95 18.01
N GLY A 31 17.71 -16.78 18.31
CA GLY A 31 19.11 -16.65 18.74
C GLY A 31 19.43 -17.38 20.05
N VAL A 32 18.54 -17.25 21.02
CA VAL A 32 18.68 -17.98 22.31
C VAL A 32 18.59 -19.49 22.09
N CYS A 33 17.58 -19.96 21.31
CA CYS A 33 17.46 -21.38 21.00
C CYS A 33 18.69 -21.89 20.25
N PHE A 34 19.17 -21.15 19.26
CA PHE A 34 20.40 -21.51 18.53
C PHE A 34 21.60 -21.58 19.42
N TYR A 35 21.80 -20.61 20.34
CA TYR A 35 22.91 -20.58 21.29
C TYR A 35 22.85 -21.75 22.24
N MET A 36 21.69 -22.08 22.81
CA MET A 36 21.51 -23.22 23.70
C MET A 36 21.85 -24.55 23.00
N GLN A 37 21.36 -24.71 21.76
CA GLN A 37 21.65 -25.92 20.97
C GLN A 37 23.14 -26.07 20.65
N MET A 38 23.84 -24.94 20.41
CA MET A 38 25.30 -24.99 20.14
C MET A 38 26.17 -25.37 21.35
N GLN A 39 25.62 -25.34 22.56
CA GLN A 39 26.33 -25.80 23.79
C GLN A 39 26.23 -27.31 24.00
N GLU A 40 25.32 -27.99 23.29
CA GLU A 40 25.19 -29.44 23.38
C GLU A 40 26.32 -30.17 22.61
N ASP A 41 26.66 -31.37 23.04
CA ASP A 41 27.69 -32.19 22.39
C ASP A 41 27.20 -32.66 21.01
N ARG A 42 27.83 -32.16 19.95
CA ARG A 42 27.46 -32.44 18.56
C ARG A 42 27.60 -33.91 18.17
N SER A 43 28.37 -34.68 18.92
CA SER A 43 28.55 -36.12 18.66
C SER A 43 27.25 -36.92 18.88
N LEU A 44 26.32 -36.36 19.65
CA LEU A 44 25.03 -36.98 19.98
C LEU A 44 23.88 -36.46 19.13
N TRP A 45 24.14 -35.53 18.18
CA TRP A 45 23.08 -34.90 17.40
C TRP A 45 22.43 -35.86 16.39
N GLU A 46 21.13 -35.93 16.46
CA GLU A 46 20.26 -36.58 15.47
C GLU A 46 19.85 -35.62 14.37
N LEU A 47 19.21 -36.12 13.31
CA LEU A 47 18.68 -35.31 12.21
C LEU A 47 17.72 -34.23 12.69
N LYS A 48 16.92 -34.51 13.72
CA LYS A 48 15.97 -33.55 14.32
C LYS A 48 16.69 -32.34 14.95
N ASP A 49 17.85 -32.55 15.57
CA ASP A 49 18.63 -31.53 16.26
C ASP A 49 19.26 -30.58 15.22
N TRP A 50 19.76 -31.14 14.13
CA TRP A 50 20.21 -30.35 12.98
C TRP A 50 19.08 -29.54 12.34
N ALA A 51 17.90 -30.14 12.14
CA ALA A 51 16.75 -29.45 11.61
C ALA A 51 16.28 -28.28 12.51
N PHE A 52 16.25 -28.51 13.83
CA PHE A 52 15.92 -27.48 14.82
C PHE A 52 16.95 -26.35 14.83
N THR A 53 18.25 -26.68 14.78
CA THR A 53 19.33 -25.67 14.73
C THR A 53 19.26 -24.80 13.51
N ILE A 54 19.00 -25.38 12.32
CA ILE A 54 18.81 -24.62 11.07
C ILE A 54 17.58 -23.73 11.19
N PHE A 55 16.48 -24.26 11.71
CA PHE A 55 15.26 -23.48 11.91
C PHE A 55 15.48 -22.30 12.86
N ALA A 56 16.15 -22.52 13.99
CA ALA A 56 16.48 -21.47 14.95
C ALA A 56 17.40 -20.40 14.34
N ALA A 57 18.39 -20.81 13.54
CA ALA A 57 19.28 -19.90 12.82
C ALA A 57 18.51 -19.04 11.80
N VAL A 58 17.63 -19.65 11.02
CA VAL A 58 16.77 -18.94 10.04
C VAL A 58 15.85 -17.95 10.75
N LEU A 59 15.24 -18.35 11.87
CA LEU A 59 14.37 -17.50 12.67
C LEU A 59 15.15 -16.31 13.25
N CYS A 60 16.35 -16.55 13.76
CA CYS A 60 17.22 -15.52 14.31
C CYS A 60 17.62 -14.50 13.25
N LEU A 61 18.18 -14.94 12.14
CA LEU A 61 18.66 -14.05 11.08
C LEU A 61 17.51 -13.37 10.35
N GLY A 62 16.49 -14.16 9.95
CA GLY A 62 15.33 -13.64 9.22
C GLY A 62 14.48 -12.69 10.06
N GLY A 63 14.15 -13.07 11.29
CA GLY A 63 13.37 -12.23 12.21
C GLY A 63 14.09 -10.93 12.55
N THR A 64 15.38 -11.00 12.85
CA THR A 64 16.18 -9.80 13.14
C THR A 64 16.28 -8.88 11.92
N ALA A 65 16.60 -9.42 10.74
CA ALA A 65 16.72 -8.63 9.53
C ALA A 65 15.39 -7.94 9.16
N LEU A 66 14.28 -8.68 9.16
CA LEU A 66 12.95 -8.12 8.88
C LEU A 66 12.55 -7.05 9.89
N GLY A 67 12.74 -7.34 11.19
CA GLY A 67 12.42 -6.39 12.26
C GLY A 67 13.21 -5.08 12.15
N LEU A 68 14.51 -5.17 11.84
CA LEU A 68 15.35 -3.98 11.66
C LEU A 68 14.96 -3.18 10.41
N ILE A 69 14.66 -3.84 9.29
CA ILE A 69 14.24 -3.17 8.05
C ILE A 69 12.91 -2.45 8.25
N GLU A 70 11.91 -3.10 8.86
CA GLU A 70 10.62 -2.49 9.14
C GLU A 70 10.75 -1.34 10.13
N ALA A 71 11.45 -1.54 11.26
CA ALA A 71 11.68 -0.48 12.22
C ALA A 71 12.38 0.73 11.60
N TYR A 72 13.43 0.52 10.82
CA TYR A 72 14.15 1.59 10.15
C TYR A 72 13.26 2.36 9.17
N THR A 73 12.46 1.68 8.35
CA THR A 73 11.60 2.34 7.36
C THR A 73 10.51 3.16 8.02
N ASP A 74 9.84 2.61 9.04
CA ASP A 74 8.75 3.28 9.74
C ASP A 74 9.25 4.47 10.58
N LEU A 75 10.39 4.32 11.27
CA LEU A 75 11.02 5.42 12.00
C LEU A 75 11.51 6.52 11.06
N ARG A 76 12.17 6.16 9.96
CA ARG A 76 12.61 7.13 8.96
C ARG A 76 11.45 7.95 8.42
N ASP A 77 10.33 7.30 8.05
CA ASP A 77 9.19 7.98 7.47
C ASP A 77 8.45 8.86 8.51
N ALA A 78 8.47 8.48 9.80
CA ALA A 78 7.89 9.26 10.88
C ALA A 78 8.74 10.47 11.30
N PHE A 79 10.07 10.29 11.39
CA PHE A 79 10.99 11.35 11.88
C PHE A 79 11.60 12.18 10.76
N CYS A 80 11.65 11.66 9.54
CA CYS A 80 12.17 12.36 8.38
C CYS A 80 11.09 12.41 7.26
N PRO A 81 10.02 13.20 7.42
CA PRO A 81 8.92 13.25 6.45
C PRO A 81 9.37 13.55 5.02
N ALA A 82 10.46 14.30 4.85
CA ALA A 82 11.05 14.62 3.55
C ALA A 82 11.55 13.38 2.77
N LYS A 83 11.91 12.30 3.46
CA LYS A 83 12.35 11.04 2.87
C LYS A 83 11.22 10.01 2.78
N SER A 84 10.04 10.33 3.28
CA SER A 84 8.87 9.43 3.27
C SER A 84 8.43 9.11 1.84
N LYS A 85 7.77 7.95 1.68
CA LYS A 85 7.17 7.56 0.39
C LYS A 85 6.14 8.60 -0.06
N LEU A 86 5.36 9.15 0.89
CA LEU A 86 4.35 10.16 0.62
C LEU A 86 4.96 11.44 0.02
N ALA A 87 6.02 11.99 0.65
CA ALA A 87 6.70 13.18 0.13
C ALA A 87 7.30 12.95 -1.26
N LYS A 88 7.89 11.77 -1.49
CA LYS A 88 8.42 11.39 -2.80
C LYS A 88 7.32 11.28 -3.85
N SER A 89 6.19 10.67 -3.50
CA SER A 89 5.03 10.54 -4.39
C SER A 89 4.50 11.92 -4.78
N ILE A 90 4.25 12.83 -3.83
CA ILE A 90 3.78 14.18 -4.11
C ILE A 90 4.78 14.93 -5.01
N ARG A 91 6.08 14.90 -4.63
CA ARG A 91 7.14 15.58 -5.39
C ARG A 91 7.21 15.09 -6.84
N SER A 92 7.12 13.78 -7.06
CA SER A 92 7.18 13.19 -8.40
C SER A 92 6.01 13.59 -9.30
N GLN A 93 4.91 14.04 -8.71
CA GLN A 93 3.71 14.43 -9.44
C GLN A 93 3.65 15.93 -9.78
N LEU A 94 4.58 16.73 -9.27
CA LEU A 94 4.72 18.12 -9.68
C LEU A 94 5.22 18.23 -11.13
N PRO A 95 4.92 19.32 -11.83
CA PRO A 95 5.44 19.58 -13.18
C PRO A 95 6.98 19.60 -13.21
N TYR A 96 7.59 20.19 -12.19
CA TYR A 96 9.05 20.33 -12.03
C TYR A 96 9.48 19.69 -10.69
N PRO A 97 9.71 18.37 -10.64
CA PRO A 97 10.06 17.67 -9.40
C PRO A 97 11.38 18.14 -8.75
N GLU A 98 12.30 18.65 -9.58
CA GLU A 98 13.62 19.13 -9.13
C GLU A 98 13.53 20.46 -8.40
N GLU A 99 12.55 21.31 -8.75
CA GLU A 99 12.28 22.62 -8.13
C GLU A 99 11.23 22.51 -7.03
N ALA A 100 10.92 21.29 -6.57
CA ALA A 100 9.89 21.07 -5.56
C ALA A 100 10.23 21.81 -4.26
N PRO A 101 9.26 22.51 -3.66
CA PRO A 101 9.45 23.21 -2.41
C PRO A 101 9.78 22.25 -1.25
N PRO A 102 10.17 22.78 -0.06
CA PRO A 102 10.36 21.99 1.15
C PRO A 102 9.14 21.13 1.47
N VAL A 103 9.35 20.01 2.16
CA VAL A 103 8.27 19.03 2.43
C VAL A 103 7.10 19.61 3.22
N GLU A 104 7.38 20.58 4.09
CA GLU A 104 6.38 21.28 4.88
C GLU A 104 5.40 22.03 3.98
N GLU A 105 5.90 22.70 2.94
CA GLU A 105 5.08 23.42 1.97
C GLU A 105 4.33 22.47 1.04
N LEU A 106 4.97 21.35 0.63
CA LEU A 106 4.33 20.30 -0.14
C LEU A 106 3.12 19.71 0.61
N PHE A 107 3.31 19.40 1.89
CA PHE A 107 2.23 18.87 2.71
C PHE A 107 1.15 19.91 2.97
N ALA A 108 1.55 21.18 3.23
CA ALA A 108 0.60 22.27 3.40
C ALA A 108 -0.25 22.51 2.16
N MET A 109 0.31 22.37 0.96
CA MET A 109 -0.42 22.48 -0.31
C MET A 109 -1.51 21.42 -0.44
N VAL A 110 -1.18 20.15 -0.20
CA VAL A 110 -2.15 19.06 -0.23
C VAL A 110 -3.18 19.20 0.89
N ASP A 111 -2.73 19.45 2.12
CA ASP A 111 -3.61 19.61 3.28
C ASP A 111 -4.59 20.77 3.10
N LYS A 112 -4.15 21.88 2.48
CA LYS A 112 -4.98 23.04 2.17
C LYS A 112 -6.09 22.65 1.17
N ASP A 113 -5.74 21.98 0.08
CA ASP A 113 -6.72 21.56 -0.92
C ASP A 113 -7.76 20.61 -0.30
N ILE A 114 -7.30 19.60 0.47
CA ILE A 114 -8.20 18.66 1.12
C ILE A 114 -9.08 19.34 2.18
N ARG A 115 -8.58 20.34 2.88
CA ARG A 115 -9.34 21.07 3.91
C ARG A 115 -10.40 21.99 3.31
N GLU A 116 -10.05 22.70 2.24
CA GLU A 116 -10.93 23.69 1.62
C GLU A 116 -11.94 23.05 0.64
N ASN A 117 -11.52 22.03 -0.10
CA ASN A 117 -12.28 21.43 -1.19
C ASN A 117 -12.56 19.94 -1.01
N GLY A 118 -11.99 19.31 0.03
CA GLY A 118 -12.01 17.86 0.18
C GLY A 118 -13.38 17.30 0.51
N GLN A 119 -13.84 16.36 -0.31
CA GLN A 119 -14.96 15.49 -0.02
C GLN A 119 -14.46 14.13 0.46
N TRP A 120 -14.91 13.72 1.63
CA TRP A 120 -14.45 12.47 2.26
C TRP A 120 -15.36 11.29 1.90
N PHE A 121 -14.73 10.20 1.52
CA PHE A 121 -15.33 8.91 1.24
C PHE A 121 -14.58 7.84 2.04
N ASP A 122 -15.06 7.51 3.23
CA ASP A 122 -14.39 6.60 4.18
C ASP A 122 -12.93 7.04 4.47
N ARG A 123 -11.95 6.44 3.80
CA ARG A 123 -10.52 6.73 3.99
C ARG A 123 -9.89 7.56 2.88
N VAL A 124 -10.67 7.93 1.88
CA VAL A 124 -10.24 8.73 0.74
C VAL A 124 -10.84 10.11 0.83
N ALA A 125 -10.04 11.14 0.65
CA ALA A 125 -10.51 12.50 0.44
C ALA A 125 -10.17 12.95 -0.97
N ILE A 126 -11.14 13.53 -1.67
CA ILE A 126 -11.00 14.04 -3.02
C ILE A 126 -11.14 15.55 -2.95
N GLY A 127 -10.04 16.27 -3.20
CA GLY A 127 -9.98 17.72 -3.30
C GLY A 127 -10.22 18.18 -4.72
N LYS A 128 -9.80 19.41 -5.01
CA LYS A 128 -9.84 19.99 -6.35
C LYS A 128 -8.63 19.59 -7.20
N GLU A 129 -7.47 19.46 -6.58
CA GLU A 129 -6.18 19.17 -7.22
C GLU A 129 -5.61 17.83 -6.82
N TRP A 130 -5.97 17.34 -5.62
CA TRP A 130 -5.37 16.16 -5.02
C TRP A 130 -6.39 15.14 -4.55
N VAL A 131 -6.04 13.87 -4.69
CA VAL A 131 -6.71 12.74 -4.05
C VAL A 131 -5.82 12.26 -2.92
N PHE A 132 -6.33 12.22 -1.70
CA PHE A 132 -5.66 11.77 -0.51
C PHE A 132 -6.24 10.42 -0.06
N GLY A 133 -5.44 9.38 -0.11
CA GLY A 133 -5.81 8.02 0.28
C GLY A 133 -4.68 7.35 1.06
N ASP A 134 -4.35 6.12 0.71
CA ASP A 134 -3.13 5.46 1.21
C ASP A 134 -1.87 6.13 0.65
N GLU A 135 -1.96 6.65 -0.55
CA GLU A 135 -1.01 7.56 -1.18
C GLU A 135 -1.72 8.86 -1.61
N VAL A 136 -0.97 9.83 -2.14
CA VAL A 136 -1.50 11.09 -2.65
C VAL A 136 -1.31 11.15 -4.15
N THR A 137 -2.37 11.47 -4.89
CA THR A 137 -2.37 11.54 -6.36
C THR A 137 -2.87 12.90 -6.83
N SER A 138 -2.17 13.53 -7.76
CA SER A 138 -2.68 14.71 -8.46
C SER A 138 -3.79 14.32 -9.44
N ILE A 139 -4.94 14.98 -9.35
CA ILE A 139 -6.10 14.73 -10.23
C ILE A 139 -5.73 14.94 -11.70
N ALA A 140 -4.91 15.93 -12.00
CA ALA A 140 -4.47 16.22 -13.37
C ALA A 140 -3.69 15.07 -14.02
N ARG A 141 -3.05 14.20 -13.22
CA ARG A 141 -2.26 13.06 -13.71
C ARG A 141 -3.02 11.75 -13.75
N ILE A 142 -4.23 11.70 -13.22
CA ILE A 142 -5.03 10.47 -13.23
C ILE A 142 -5.40 10.11 -14.68
N ARG A 143 -5.12 8.90 -15.13
CA ARG A 143 -5.52 8.36 -16.45
C ARG A 143 -6.66 7.37 -16.34
N GLY A 144 -6.75 6.63 -15.24
CA GLY A 144 -7.82 5.67 -15.02
C GLY A 144 -8.21 5.57 -13.56
N VAL A 145 -9.49 5.33 -13.32
CA VAL A 145 -10.04 5.09 -11.98
C VAL A 145 -10.89 3.83 -12.06
N PHE A 146 -10.57 2.86 -11.22
CA PHE A 146 -11.22 1.56 -11.18
C PHE A 146 -11.67 1.24 -9.78
N LEU A 147 -12.77 0.51 -9.67
CA LEU A 147 -13.21 -0.06 -8.41
C LEU A 147 -13.00 -1.58 -8.44
N ARG A 148 -12.59 -2.13 -7.30
CA ARG A 148 -12.57 -3.55 -7.06
C ARG A 148 -13.49 -3.87 -5.88
N ASP A 149 -14.50 -4.68 -6.14
CA ASP A 149 -15.43 -5.19 -5.14
C ASP A 149 -15.47 -6.72 -5.29
N GLU A 150 -14.63 -7.39 -4.53
CA GLU A 150 -14.44 -8.83 -4.62
C GLU A 150 -14.82 -9.51 -3.31
N ILE A 151 -15.63 -10.56 -3.41
CA ILE A 151 -15.98 -11.40 -2.27
C ILE A 151 -15.17 -12.69 -2.33
N ARG A 152 -14.21 -12.84 -1.41
CA ARG A 152 -13.42 -14.05 -1.26
C ARG A 152 -13.99 -14.94 -0.17
N THR A 153 -14.26 -16.18 -0.52
CA THR A 153 -14.71 -17.19 0.43
C THR A 153 -13.59 -18.20 0.67
N HIS A 154 -13.15 -18.28 1.92
CA HIS A 154 -12.19 -19.28 2.37
C HIS A 154 -12.88 -20.32 3.24
N TYR A 155 -12.57 -21.58 2.99
CA TYR A 155 -12.97 -22.69 3.82
C TYR A 155 -11.78 -23.16 4.66
N SER A 156 -11.91 -23.08 5.98
CA SER A 156 -10.89 -23.57 6.92
C SER A 156 -11.60 -24.30 8.06
N ASN A 157 -11.17 -25.53 8.36
CA ASN A 157 -11.74 -26.37 9.43
C ASN A 157 -13.27 -26.44 9.42
N ASN A 158 -13.87 -26.71 8.26
CA ASN A 158 -15.32 -26.75 8.04
C ASN A 158 -16.06 -25.42 8.34
N ARG A 159 -15.35 -24.32 8.49
CA ARG A 159 -15.94 -22.99 8.65
C ARG A 159 -15.73 -22.17 7.40
N ARG A 160 -16.84 -21.66 6.88
CA ARG A 160 -16.84 -20.69 5.77
C ARG A 160 -16.53 -19.31 6.33
N ARG A 161 -15.44 -18.70 5.86
CA ARG A 161 -15.15 -17.28 6.10
C ARG A 161 -15.25 -16.53 4.79
N THR A 162 -16.04 -15.45 4.79
CA THR A 162 -16.19 -14.58 3.65
C THR A 162 -15.55 -13.24 3.96
N THR A 163 -14.62 -12.80 3.12
CA THR A 163 -13.98 -11.49 3.21
C THR A 163 -14.33 -10.71 1.95
N ARG A 164 -14.83 -9.49 2.11
CA ARG A 164 -15.07 -8.57 1.01
C ARG A 164 -13.90 -7.61 0.89
N ILE A 165 -13.34 -7.50 -0.29
CA ILE A 165 -12.22 -6.62 -0.62
C ILE A 165 -12.78 -5.47 -1.43
N LEU A 166 -12.67 -4.25 -0.90
CA LEU A 166 -13.12 -3.03 -1.52
C LEU A 166 -11.91 -2.13 -1.74
N GLU A 167 -11.53 -1.91 -2.97
CA GLU A 167 -10.34 -1.13 -3.32
C GLU A 167 -10.66 -0.10 -4.40
N LEU A 168 -10.18 1.12 -4.18
CA LEU A 168 -10.10 2.17 -5.17
C LEU A 168 -8.72 2.10 -5.82
N TRP A 169 -8.70 1.94 -7.13
CA TRP A 169 -7.49 1.87 -7.92
C TRP A 169 -7.39 3.11 -8.79
N ILE A 170 -6.30 3.83 -8.65
CA ILE A 170 -6.00 5.03 -9.42
C ILE A 170 -4.74 4.76 -10.22
N VAL A 171 -4.81 4.99 -11.52
CA VAL A 171 -3.68 4.83 -12.42
C VAL A 171 -3.30 6.21 -12.97
N ASP A 172 -2.03 6.58 -12.84
CA ASP A 172 -1.51 7.85 -13.31
C ASP A 172 -0.97 7.80 -14.76
N ASP A 173 -0.53 8.94 -15.26
CA ASP A 173 0.07 9.09 -16.59
C ASP A 173 1.41 8.35 -16.75
N ARG A 174 2.04 7.96 -15.65
CA ARG A 174 3.27 7.14 -15.61
C ARG A 174 2.99 5.65 -15.44
N ARG A 175 1.73 5.24 -15.50
CA ARG A 175 1.27 3.86 -15.27
C ARG A 175 1.55 3.36 -13.85
N GLN A 176 1.76 4.26 -12.89
CA GLN A 176 1.83 3.87 -11.49
C GLN A 176 0.41 3.62 -10.98
N ILE A 177 0.24 2.52 -10.27
CA ILE A 177 -1.04 2.11 -9.72
C ILE A 177 -1.02 2.38 -8.23
N GLN A 178 -1.97 3.19 -7.79
CA GLN A 178 -2.19 3.47 -6.38
C GLN A 178 -3.47 2.78 -5.93
N VAL A 179 -3.41 2.07 -4.83
CA VAL A 179 -4.52 1.29 -4.30
C VAL A 179 -4.85 1.78 -2.91
N THR A 180 -6.12 2.13 -2.70
CA THR A 180 -6.63 2.48 -1.37
C THR A 180 -7.77 1.57 -1.00
N THR A 181 -7.66 0.90 0.16
CA THR A 181 -8.69 0.00 0.67
C THR A 181 -9.75 0.79 1.43
N LEU A 182 -11.03 0.57 1.08
CA LEU A 182 -12.20 1.14 1.75
C LEU A 182 -12.97 0.05 2.50
N HIS A 183 -13.90 0.47 3.38
CA HIS A 183 -14.70 -0.46 4.17
C HIS A 183 -16.17 -0.50 3.73
N LYS A 184 -16.63 0.54 3.03
CA LYS A 184 -18.03 0.69 2.63
C LYS A 184 -18.18 0.72 1.11
N PRO A 185 -18.99 -0.19 0.51
CA PRO A 185 -19.17 -0.23 -0.95
C PRO A 185 -19.79 1.04 -1.53
N ALA A 186 -20.74 1.66 -0.82
CA ALA A 186 -21.38 2.89 -1.27
C ALA A 186 -20.40 4.06 -1.37
N GLU A 187 -19.48 4.17 -0.41
CA GLU A 187 -18.43 5.19 -0.39
C GLU A 187 -17.42 4.97 -1.52
N LEU A 188 -17.06 3.70 -1.81
CA LEU A 188 -16.19 3.35 -2.92
C LEU A 188 -16.78 3.80 -4.26
N LYS A 189 -18.07 3.48 -4.49
CA LYS A 189 -18.76 3.89 -5.71
C LYS A 189 -18.83 5.41 -5.82
N ALA A 190 -19.22 6.10 -4.73
CA ALA A 190 -19.31 7.56 -4.70
C ALA A 190 -17.94 8.23 -4.97
N ALA A 191 -16.83 7.68 -4.43
CA ALA A 191 -15.49 8.18 -4.71
C ALA A 191 -15.12 8.05 -6.20
N VAL A 192 -15.42 6.90 -6.81
CA VAL A 192 -15.17 6.68 -8.25
C VAL A 192 -16.01 7.65 -9.11
N ASP A 193 -17.30 7.81 -8.79
CA ASP A 193 -18.19 8.70 -9.52
C ASP A 193 -17.72 10.17 -9.38
N CYS A 194 -17.31 10.59 -8.19
CA CYS A 194 -16.74 11.91 -7.95
C CYS A 194 -15.47 12.15 -8.80
N LEU A 195 -14.52 11.21 -8.82
CA LEU A 195 -13.29 11.32 -9.62
C LEU A 195 -13.57 11.36 -11.12
N ARG A 196 -14.58 10.64 -11.59
CA ARG A 196 -15.00 10.69 -13.00
C ARG A 196 -15.59 12.04 -13.38
N LEU A 197 -16.42 12.61 -12.50
CA LEU A 197 -17.00 13.94 -12.73
C LEU A 197 -15.91 15.03 -12.77
N LEU A 198 -14.93 14.98 -11.90
CA LEU A 198 -13.84 15.97 -11.86
C LEU A 198 -12.94 15.92 -13.10
N ARG A 199 -12.79 14.74 -13.71
CA ARG A 199 -11.99 14.60 -14.94
C ARG A 199 -12.74 14.89 -16.23
N GLY A 200 -14.07 15.03 -16.20
CA GLY A 200 -14.90 15.06 -17.39
C GLY A 200 -15.14 13.68 -18.01
N SER A 201 -16.12 13.57 -18.89
CA SER A 201 -16.60 12.31 -19.46
C SER A 201 -15.58 11.54 -20.33
N ASP A 202 -14.43 12.15 -20.65
CA ASP A 202 -13.41 11.54 -21.52
C ASP A 202 -12.50 10.53 -20.81
N ALA A 203 -12.70 10.32 -19.53
CA ALA A 203 -11.67 9.68 -18.67
C ALA A 203 -11.75 8.17 -18.51
N ALA A 204 -12.87 7.53 -18.82
CA ALA A 204 -12.96 6.08 -18.93
C ALA A 204 -14.24 5.67 -19.64
N PRO A 205 -14.23 4.75 -20.60
CA PRO A 205 -15.43 4.20 -21.16
C PRO A 205 -16.28 3.52 -20.07
N GLU A 206 -17.60 3.58 -20.23
CA GLU A 206 -18.57 2.98 -19.30
C GLU A 206 -18.27 1.50 -19.00
N ASP A 207 -17.60 0.80 -19.91
CA ASP A 207 -17.21 -0.62 -19.79
C ASP A 207 -16.07 -0.89 -18.81
N ALA A 208 -15.36 0.13 -18.33
CA ALA A 208 -14.25 -0.01 -17.38
C ALA A 208 -14.68 0.07 -15.91
N VAL A 209 -15.97 -0.11 -15.63
CA VAL A 209 -16.58 0.12 -14.31
C VAL A 209 -16.11 -0.89 -13.26
N CYS A 210 -15.78 -2.10 -13.67
CA CYS A 210 -15.31 -3.16 -12.78
C CYS A 210 -14.16 -3.90 -13.44
N VAL A 211 -12.94 -3.63 -13.03
CA VAL A 211 -11.80 -4.48 -13.39
C VAL A 211 -11.55 -5.40 -12.22
N PRO A 212 -11.70 -6.72 -12.40
CA PRO A 212 -11.59 -7.66 -11.30
C PRO A 212 -10.16 -7.85 -10.78
N ASP A 213 -9.15 -7.42 -11.55
CA ASP A 213 -7.74 -7.60 -11.21
C ASP A 213 -6.82 -6.49 -11.77
N ILE A 214 -5.60 -6.40 -11.22
CA ILE A 214 -4.54 -5.49 -11.67
C ILE A 214 -4.19 -5.65 -13.14
N PRO A 215 -4.00 -6.88 -13.66
CA PRO A 215 -3.71 -7.10 -15.08
C PRO A 215 -4.76 -6.50 -16.01
N GLY A 216 -6.04 -6.56 -15.62
CA GLY A 216 -7.12 -5.97 -16.40
C GLY A 216 -7.02 -4.46 -16.54
N ALA A 217 -6.74 -3.74 -15.44
CA ALA A 217 -6.56 -2.29 -15.44
C ALA A 217 -5.38 -1.86 -16.31
N VAL A 218 -4.25 -2.57 -16.18
CA VAL A 218 -3.04 -2.31 -16.97
C VAL A 218 -3.26 -2.64 -18.45
N ALA A 219 -3.94 -3.74 -18.76
CA ALA A 219 -4.27 -4.14 -20.13
C ALA A 219 -5.19 -3.12 -20.82
N TYR A 220 -6.16 -2.58 -20.08
CA TYR A 220 -7.04 -1.53 -20.59
C TYR A 220 -6.25 -0.28 -21.00
N LEU A 221 -5.37 0.21 -20.13
CA LEU A 221 -4.54 1.39 -20.43
C LEU A 221 -3.59 1.12 -21.61
N ALA A 222 -2.99 -0.08 -21.66
CA ALA A 222 -2.12 -0.46 -22.76
C ALA A 222 -2.87 -0.50 -24.11
N LYS A 223 -4.12 -0.95 -24.11
CA LYS A 223 -4.97 -1.01 -25.30
C LYS A 223 -5.35 0.39 -25.79
N THR A 224 -5.70 1.30 -24.89
CA THR A 224 -6.07 2.67 -25.25
C THR A 224 -4.90 3.50 -25.78
N GLU A 225 -3.68 3.17 -25.37
CA GLU A 225 -2.44 3.82 -25.86
C GLU A 225 -1.78 3.10 -27.05
N GLY A 226 -2.41 2.06 -27.60
CA GLY A 226 -1.88 1.30 -28.71
C GLY A 226 -0.77 0.29 -28.37
N ASN A 227 -0.44 0.14 -27.09
CA ASN A 227 0.52 -0.86 -26.60
C ASN A 227 -0.20 -2.12 -26.17
N ILE A 228 -0.03 -3.20 -26.92
CA ILE A 228 -0.60 -4.51 -26.60
C ILE A 228 0.27 -5.19 -25.54
N LEU A 229 -0.19 -5.18 -24.30
CA LEU A 229 0.29 -6.11 -23.28
C LEU A 229 -0.56 -7.38 -23.34
N LEU A 230 0.09 -8.52 -23.57
CA LEU A 230 -0.57 -9.80 -23.61
C LEU A 230 -1.18 -10.12 -22.24
N THR A 231 -2.47 -10.18 -22.19
CA THR A 231 -3.20 -10.70 -21.01
C THR A 231 -3.06 -12.20 -20.99
N THR A 232 -2.42 -12.73 -19.98
CA THR A 232 -2.52 -14.14 -19.64
C THR A 232 -3.90 -14.42 -19.06
N GLY A 233 -4.60 -15.32 -19.71
CA GLY A 233 -5.99 -15.67 -19.57
C GLY A 233 -6.54 -15.79 -18.17
N SER A 234 -7.78 -15.38 -18.06
CA SER A 234 -8.74 -15.82 -17.05
C SER A 234 -8.76 -17.34 -17.00
N LYS A 235 -8.33 -17.93 -15.90
CA LYS A 235 -8.74 -19.29 -15.57
C LYS A 235 -10.13 -19.20 -14.95
N GLU A 236 -11.13 -19.56 -15.74
CA GLU A 236 -12.39 -20.04 -15.25
C GLU A 236 -12.12 -21.26 -14.37
N LEU A 237 -12.63 -21.24 -13.16
CA LEU A 237 -12.93 -22.39 -12.32
C LEU A 237 -14.25 -22.15 -11.62
#